data_5cac178f463da0b570a7fa08eb38e3b5
#
_entry.id   5cac178f463da0b570a7fa08eb38e3b5
#
_cell.length_a   1.000
_cell.length_b   1.000
_cell.length_c   1.000
_cell.angle_alpha   90.00
_cell.angle_beta   90.00
_cell.angle_gamma   90.00
#
_symmetry.space_group_name_H-M   'P 1'
#
loop_
_entity.id
_entity.type
_entity.pdbx_description
1 polymer ?
#
loop_
_entity_poly.entity_id
_entity_poly.type
_entity_poly.pdbx_seq_one_letter_code
_entity_poly.pdbx_strand_id
1 'polypeptide(L)'
;MPFARHNHEFAEIVFVTKGRGLHVLGSESCPLAPGDAFVIGGQRSHEYRNTEKLCLVNILFQPSLIPFDTGDLTKLPGYHALFTLEPAWRRRHNFKSRLRLSPSEFAVVMGYVDHLDEELSTRVPGFRVMATASFLQITAYLSRCYGRAKNPDSRALLRIGEAISHLESHYDEDIDLVRLADIAHMSKRSFIRAFQSAMGNSPIAYLIQTRLNRAAEALRQSNQNITEVAFKVGFKDSNYFTRQFTKNFAVSPRLYRRQHRCE
;
A
#
# COMPACT_ATOMS: atom_id res chain seq x y z
N MET A 1 -22.33 -21.01 -3.15
CA MET A 1 -21.55 -20.67 -4.36
C MET A 1 -20.34 -19.85 -3.90
N PRO A 2 -19.11 -20.22 -4.24
CA PRO A 2 -17.90 -19.59 -3.70
C PRO A 2 -17.66 -18.14 -4.18
N PHE A 3 -18.49 -17.62 -5.08
CA PHE A 3 -18.32 -16.31 -5.71
C PHE A 3 -19.50 -15.36 -5.50
N ALA A 4 -20.38 -15.66 -4.52
CA ALA A 4 -21.49 -14.78 -4.18
C ALA A 4 -20.98 -13.44 -3.60
N ARG A 5 -21.82 -12.42 -3.69
CA ARG A 5 -21.51 -11.08 -3.16
C ARG A 5 -21.21 -11.13 -1.66
N HIS A 6 -20.01 -10.69 -1.28
CA HIS A 6 -19.54 -10.64 0.11
C HIS A 6 -18.62 -9.44 0.35
N ASN A 7 -18.33 -9.14 1.59
CA ASN A 7 -17.34 -8.16 2.03
C ASN A 7 -16.58 -8.72 3.24
N HIS A 8 -15.44 -8.11 3.54
CA HIS A 8 -14.56 -8.50 4.64
C HIS A 8 -13.76 -7.32 5.15
N GLU A 9 -13.15 -7.42 6.35
CA GLU A 9 -12.33 -6.36 6.95
C GLU A 9 -10.84 -6.46 6.58
N PHE A 10 -10.42 -7.58 6.05
CA PHE A 10 -9.06 -7.82 5.57
C PHE A 10 -8.88 -7.38 4.11
N ALA A 11 -7.66 -7.29 3.65
CA ALA A 11 -7.33 -7.09 2.25
C ALA A 11 -7.00 -8.42 1.56
N GLU A 12 -7.18 -8.47 0.25
CA GLU A 12 -6.87 -9.63 -0.58
C GLU A 12 -5.95 -9.27 -1.72
N ILE A 13 -4.95 -10.13 -1.99
CA ILE A 13 -4.29 -10.19 -3.30
C ILE A 13 -4.91 -11.34 -4.06
N VAL A 14 -5.47 -11.05 -5.23
CA VAL A 14 -6.14 -12.04 -6.08
C VAL A 14 -5.30 -12.30 -7.31
N PHE A 15 -5.07 -13.59 -7.61
CA PHE A 15 -4.44 -14.06 -8.85
C PHE A 15 -5.44 -14.89 -9.63
N VAL A 16 -5.61 -14.57 -10.92
CA VAL A 16 -6.40 -15.40 -11.83
C VAL A 16 -5.49 -16.45 -12.46
N THR A 17 -5.68 -17.71 -12.06
CA THR A 17 -4.84 -18.82 -12.54
C THR A 17 -5.38 -19.47 -13.80
N LYS A 18 -6.70 -19.62 -13.90
CA LYS A 18 -7.38 -20.26 -15.06
C LYS A 18 -8.76 -19.64 -15.31
N GLY A 19 -9.27 -19.86 -16.52
CA GLY A 19 -10.63 -19.51 -16.89
C GLY A 19 -10.84 -18.01 -17.12
N ARG A 20 -12.11 -17.61 -17.09
CA ARG A 20 -12.52 -16.22 -17.31
C ARG A 20 -13.79 -15.90 -16.53
N GLY A 21 -14.10 -14.63 -16.36
CA GLY A 21 -15.30 -14.15 -15.68
C GLY A 21 -15.33 -12.64 -15.60
N LEU A 22 -16.28 -12.11 -14.86
CA LEU A 22 -16.38 -10.70 -14.54
C LEU A 22 -16.21 -10.51 -13.04
N HIS A 23 -15.25 -9.69 -12.64
CA HIS A 23 -15.18 -9.19 -11.26
C HIS A 23 -16.08 -7.96 -11.15
N VAL A 24 -17.06 -8.00 -10.25
CA VAL A 24 -18.07 -6.96 -10.08
C VAL A 24 -17.88 -6.26 -8.73
N LEU A 25 -17.78 -4.94 -8.78
CA LEU A 25 -17.62 -4.03 -7.64
C LEU A 25 -18.72 -2.97 -7.72
N GLY A 26 -19.80 -3.12 -6.96
CA GLY A 26 -20.95 -2.22 -7.04
C GLY A 26 -21.63 -2.29 -8.41
N SER A 27 -21.68 -1.18 -9.14
CA SER A 27 -22.22 -1.08 -10.51
C SER A 27 -21.19 -1.41 -11.60
N GLU A 28 -19.93 -1.63 -11.26
CA GLU A 28 -18.85 -1.80 -12.22
C GLU A 28 -18.48 -3.26 -12.39
N SER A 29 -18.16 -3.64 -13.61
CA SER A 29 -17.66 -4.97 -13.92
C SER A 29 -16.38 -4.88 -14.74
N CYS A 30 -15.48 -5.84 -14.49
CA CYS A 30 -14.20 -5.89 -15.18
C CYS A 30 -13.88 -7.34 -15.56
N PRO A 31 -13.56 -7.61 -16.85
CA PRO A 31 -13.27 -8.96 -17.31
C PRO A 31 -11.98 -9.49 -16.67
N LEU A 32 -12.00 -10.77 -16.32
CA LEU A 32 -10.88 -11.51 -15.77
C LEU A 32 -10.30 -12.48 -16.78
N ALA A 33 -8.96 -12.57 -16.78
CA ALA A 33 -8.26 -13.57 -17.57
C ALA A 33 -7.00 -14.07 -16.81
N PRO A 34 -6.47 -15.25 -17.15
CA PRO A 34 -5.26 -15.78 -16.54
C PRO A 34 -4.08 -14.79 -16.62
N GLY A 35 -3.34 -14.67 -15.53
CA GLY A 35 -2.25 -13.69 -15.38
C GLY A 35 -2.68 -12.34 -14.79
N ASP A 36 -3.99 -12.10 -14.61
CA ASP A 36 -4.43 -10.91 -13.88
C ASP A 36 -4.12 -11.04 -12.40
N ALA A 37 -3.56 -9.96 -11.83
CA ALA A 37 -3.34 -9.78 -10.39
C ALA A 37 -3.90 -8.43 -9.94
N PHE A 38 -4.58 -8.39 -8.80
CA PHE A 38 -5.14 -7.16 -8.26
C PHE A 38 -5.35 -7.25 -6.74
N VAL A 39 -5.47 -6.09 -6.11
CA VAL A 39 -5.71 -5.98 -4.66
C VAL A 39 -7.13 -5.49 -4.41
N ILE A 40 -7.82 -6.17 -3.49
CA ILE A 40 -9.11 -5.74 -2.97
C ILE A 40 -8.87 -5.23 -1.55
N GLY A 41 -9.14 -3.95 -1.30
CA GLY A 41 -9.14 -3.40 0.06
C GLY A 41 -10.38 -3.84 0.83
N GLY A 42 -10.25 -4.01 2.15
CA GLY A 42 -11.34 -4.43 3.03
C GLY A 42 -12.61 -3.56 2.97
N GLN A 43 -13.70 -4.05 3.53
CA GLN A 43 -15.05 -3.45 3.58
C GLN A 43 -15.70 -3.22 2.21
N ARG A 44 -15.27 -3.94 1.17
CA ARG A 44 -15.85 -3.83 -0.16
C ARG A 44 -16.63 -5.06 -0.54
N SER A 45 -17.91 -4.85 -0.82
CA SER A 45 -18.74 -5.89 -1.41
C SER A 45 -18.33 -6.11 -2.86
N HIS A 46 -17.93 -7.33 -3.17
CA HIS A 46 -17.55 -7.77 -4.51
C HIS A 46 -18.11 -9.16 -4.80
N GLU A 47 -18.17 -9.50 -6.06
CA GLU A 47 -18.63 -10.78 -6.56
C GLU A 47 -18.01 -11.14 -7.91
N TYR A 48 -18.14 -12.38 -8.31
CA TYR A 48 -17.71 -12.84 -9.62
C TYR A 48 -18.93 -13.36 -10.41
N ARG A 49 -19.10 -12.86 -11.63
CA ARG A 49 -20.21 -13.23 -12.53
C ARG A 49 -19.70 -13.82 -13.84
N ASN A 50 -20.57 -14.54 -14.54
CA ASN A 50 -20.31 -15.11 -15.86
C ASN A 50 -18.99 -15.90 -15.88
N THR A 51 -18.78 -16.73 -14.87
CA THR A 51 -17.54 -17.48 -14.68
C THR A 51 -17.52 -18.73 -15.54
N GLU A 52 -16.45 -18.90 -16.30
CA GLU A 52 -16.16 -20.09 -17.11
C GLU A 52 -14.86 -20.71 -16.64
N LYS A 53 -14.94 -21.80 -15.90
CA LYS A 53 -13.78 -22.52 -15.31
C LYS A 53 -12.80 -21.57 -14.57
N LEU A 54 -13.35 -20.52 -13.96
CA LEU A 54 -12.56 -19.53 -13.23
C LEU A 54 -11.91 -20.17 -12.00
N CYS A 55 -10.58 -20.09 -11.93
CA CYS A 55 -9.80 -20.49 -10.76
C CYS A 55 -9.00 -19.28 -10.27
N LEU A 56 -9.08 -19.04 -8.97
CA LEU A 56 -8.41 -17.95 -8.28
C LEU A 56 -7.52 -18.48 -7.17
N VAL A 57 -6.43 -17.77 -6.92
CA VAL A 57 -5.67 -17.88 -5.66
C VAL A 57 -5.82 -16.54 -4.94
N ASN A 58 -6.28 -16.58 -3.70
CA ASN A 58 -6.48 -15.41 -2.86
C ASN A 58 -5.52 -15.46 -1.66
N ILE A 59 -4.73 -14.41 -1.47
CA ILE A 59 -3.93 -14.21 -0.26
C ILE A 59 -4.65 -13.17 0.59
N LEU A 60 -5.16 -13.61 1.74
CA LEU A 60 -5.85 -12.77 2.70
C LEU A 60 -4.86 -12.22 3.72
N PHE A 61 -4.88 -10.92 3.93
CA PHE A 61 -3.95 -10.29 4.87
C PHE A 61 -4.56 -9.08 5.59
N GLN A 62 -4.08 -8.85 6.80
CA GLN A 62 -4.44 -7.67 7.57
C GLN A 62 -3.33 -6.63 7.43
N PRO A 63 -3.57 -5.50 6.72
CA PRO A 63 -2.52 -4.52 6.44
C PRO A 63 -1.82 -3.99 7.70
N SER A 64 -2.56 -3.84 8.81
CA SER A 64 -2.01 -3.36 10.08
C SER A 64 -1.06 -4.34 10.80
N LEU A 65 -1.07 -5.63 10.40
CA LEU A 65 -0.24 -6.67 11.01
C LEU A 65 1.02 -6.99 10.19
N ILE A 66 1.08 -6.51 8.95
CA ILE A 66 2.24 -6.75 8.08
C ILE A 66 3.26 -5.62 8.28
N PRO A 67 4.54 -5.94 8.51
CA PRO A 67 5.58 -4.94 8.66
C PRO A 67 5.95 -4.32 7.31
N PHE A 68 5.02 -3.60 6.68
CA PHE A 68 5.28 -2.91 5.41
C PHE A 68 6.32 -1.78 5.54
N ASP A 69 6.62 -1.36 6.75
CA ASP A 69 7.62 -0.33 7.02
C ASP A 69 9.06 -0.88 7.00
N THR A 70 9.32 -1.81 6.10
CA THR A 70 10.66 -2.36 5.85
C THR A 70 11.58 -1.39 5.09
N GLY A 71 11.28 -0.09 5.15
CA GLY A 71 12.16 0.99 4.70
C GLY A 71 12.34 1.13 3.18
N ASP A 72 12.22 0.05 2.41
CA ASP A 72 12.47 0.02 0.97
C ASP A 72 11.20 -0.21 0.14
N LEU A 73 10.21 -0.89 0.70
CA LEU A 73 8.98 -1.22 -0.01
C LEU A 73 8.14 0.04 -0.33
N THR A 74 8.02 0.96 0.62
CA THR A 74 7.29 2.23 0.44
C THR A 74 8.00 3.20 -0.52
N LYS A 75 9.27 2.94 -0.87
CA LYS A 75 9.98 3.68 -1.92
C LYS A 75 9.65 3.20 -3.33
N LEU A 76 8.92 2.10 -3.47
CA LEU A 76 8.50 1.59 -4.78
C LEU A 76 7.20 2.26 -5.24
N PRO A 77 7.20 3.05 -6.33
CA PRO A 77 5.97 3.66 -6.87
C PRO A 77 4.87 2.65 -7.16
N GLY A 78 5.24 1.47 -7.66
CA GLY A 78 4.31 0.38 -7.94
C GLY A 78 3.65 -0.20 -6.69
N TYR A 79 4.29 -0.14 -5.52
CA TYR A 79 3.67 -0.49 -4.25
C TYR A 79 2.48 0.45 -3.96
N HIS A 80 2.70 1.75 -4.01
CA HIS A 80 1.62 2.71 -3.78
C HIS A 80 0.54 2.57 -4.84
N ALA A 81 0.91 2.40 -6.11
CA ALA A 81 -0.06 2.22 -7.18
C ALA A 81 -0.96 0.99 -6.94
N LEU A 82 -0.40 -0.17 -6.68
CA LEU A 82 -1.12 -1.44 -6.58
C LEU A 82 -1.84 -1.62 -5.23
N PHE A 83 -1.16 -1.32 -4.11
CA PHE A 83 -1.67 -1.64 -2.77
C PHE A 83 -2.42 -0.49 -2.11
N THR A 84 -2.17 0.75 -2.50
CA THR A 84 -2.78 1.94 -1.90
C THR A 84 -3.77 2.63 -2.84
N LEU A 85 -3.30 2.97 -4.06
CA LEU A 85 -4.06 3.80 -4.99
C LEU A 85 -5.15 3.02 -5.73
N GLU A 86 -4.82 1.86 -6.31
CA GLU A 86 -5.81 1.04 -7.01
C GLU A 86 -7.03 0.68 -6.16
N PRO A 87 -6.86 0.16 -4.92
CA PRO A 87 -8.00 -0.11 -4.06
C PRO A 87 -8.83 1.14 -3.73
N ALA A 88 -8.18 2.29 -3.52
CA ALA A 88 -8.86 3.55 -3.25
C ALA A 88 -9.53 4.15 -4.48
N TRP A 89 -8.89 4.07 -5.65
CA TRP A 89 -9.39 4.63 -6.91
C TRP A 89 -10.59 3.88 -7.46
N ARG A 90 -10.57 2.55 -7.37
CA ARG A 90 -11.73 1.70 -7.71
C ARG A 90 -12.99 2.04 -6.91
N ARG A 91 -12.87 2.73 -5.79
CA ARG A 91 -14.03 3.22 -5.00
C ARG A 91 -14.80 4.34 -5.68
N ARG A 92 -14.18 5.12 -6.55
CA ARG A 92 -14.69 6.43 -6.99
C ARG A 92 -14.77 6.60 -8.50
N HIS A 93 -14.14 5.72 -9.27
CA HIS A 93 -14.00 5.86 -10.71
C HIS A 93 -14.12 4.52 -11.42
N ASN A 94 -14.56 4.54 -12.69
CA ASN A 94 -14.57 3.40 -13.63
C ASN A 94 -13.12 2.96 -13.95
N PHE A 95 -12.39 2.51 -12.95
CA PHE A 95 -11.00 2.15 -13.10
C PHE A 95 -10.88 0.69 -13.55
N LYS A 96 -10.46 0.51 -14.79
CA LYS A 96 -10.33 -0.81 -15.44
C LYS A 96 -8.92 -1.38 -15.42
N SER A 97 -7.95 -0.67 -14.80
CA SER A 97 -6.58 -1.14 -14.75
C SER A 97 -6.44 -2.34 -13.81
N ARG A 98 -5.63 -3.28 -14.24
CA ARG A 98 -5.14 -4.42 -13.49
C ARG A 98 -3.71 -4.67 -13.87
N LEU A 99 -2.97 -5.20 -12.93
CA LEU A 99 -1.66 -5.73 -13.23
C LEU A 99 -1.87 -7.03 -14.02
N ARG A 100 -1.43 -7.06 -15.27
CA ARG A 100 -1.33 -8.26 -16.07
C ARG A 100 0.11 -8.71 -16.09
N LEU A 101 0.36 -9.84 -15.50
CA LEU A 101 1.66 -10.48 -15.46
C LEU A 101 1.89 -11.28 -16.76
N SER A 102 3.09 -11.22 -17.28
CA SER A 102 3.53 -12.15 -18.34
C SER A 102 3.60 -13.59 -17.78
N PRO A 103 3.59 -14.63 -18.62
CA PRO A 103 3.70 -16.01 -18.16
C PRO A 103 4.92 -16.26 -17.26
N SER A 104 6.06 -15.65 -17.56
CA SER A 104 7.28 -15.75 -16.75
C SER A 104 7.15 -15.04 -15.41
N GLU A 105 6.58 -13.83 -15.39
CA GLU A 105 6.33 -13.10 -14.15
C GLU A 105 5.30 -13.83 -13.28
N PHE A 106 4.27 -14.41 -13.89
CA PHE A 106 3.26 -15.19 -13.19
C PHE A 106 3.88 -16.44 -12.54
N ALA A 107 4.74 -17.18 -13.27
CA ALA A 107 5.42 -18.33 -12.73
C ALA A 107 6.31 -18.00 -11.53
N VAL A 108 7.04 -16.87 -11.58
CA VAL A 108 7.88 -16.43 -10.46
C VAL A 108 7.03 -16.11 -9.23
N VAL A 109 5.96 -15.34 -9.38
CA VAL A 109 5.14 -14.96 -8.22
C VAL A 109 4.39 -16.16 -7.64
N MET A 110 3.95 -17.10 -8.48
CA MET A 110 3.31 -18.34 -8.00
C MET A 110 4.29 -19.21 -7.19
N GLY A 111 5.58 -19.24 -7.53
CA GLY A 111 6.59 -19.89 -6.70
C GLY A 111 6.68 -19.30 -5.29
N TYR A 112 6.56 -17.97 -5.13
CA TYR A 112 6.49 -17.36 -3.80
C TYR A 112 5.16 -17.69 -3.08
N VAL A 113 4.07 -17.81 -3.83
CA VAL A 113 2.75 -18.20 -3.30
C VAL A 113 2.79 -19.65 -2.80
N ASP A 114 3.39 -20.56 -3.55
CA ASP A 114 3.54 -21.97 -3.17
C ASP A 114 4.36 -22.09 -1.86
N HIS A 115 5.47 -21.35 -1.73
CA HIS A 115 6.23 -21.27 -0.49
C HIS A 115 5.41 -20.71 0.68
N LEU A 116 4.63 -19.68 0.45
CA LEU A 116 3.74 -19.11 1.48
C LEU A 116 2.72 -20.14 1.96
N ASP A 117 2.10 -20.86 1.02
CA ASP A 117 1.10 -21.90 1.31
C ASP A 117 1.73 -23.08 2.08
N GLU A 118 2.92 -23.53 1.68
CA GLU A 118 3.67 -24.56 2.37
C GLU A 118 3.96 -24.20 3.83
N GLU A 119 4.46 -22.99 4.09
CA GLU A 119 4.77 -22.51 5.44
C GLU A 119 3.52 -22.41 6.31
N LEU A 120 2.41 -21.90 5.76
CA LEU A 120 1.12 -21.78 6.48
C LEU A 120 0.46 -23.14 6.73
N SER A 121 0.70 -24.14 5.87
CA SER A 121 0.14 -25.47 5.96
C SER A 121 0.91 -26.34 6.93
N THR A 122 2.24 -26.37 6.84
CA THR A 122 3.11 -27.24 7.65
C THR A 122 3.36 -26.70 9.06
N ARG A 123 3.42 -25.38 9.20
CA ARG A 123 3.65 -24.67 10.47
C ARG A 123 4.87 -25.15 11.26
N VAL A 124 5.93 -25.50 10.55
CA VAL A 124 7.21 -25.84 11.19
C VAL A 124 7.72 -24.68 12.04
N PRO A 125 8.44 -24.90 13.15
CA PRO A 125 9.02 -23.79 13.94
C PRO A 125 9.75 -22.77 13.07
N GLY A 126 9.39 -21.48 13.18
CA GLY A 126 9.88 -20.41 12.29
C GLY A 126 8.95 -20.04 11.14
N PHE A 127 7.85 -20.79 10.91
CA PHE A 127 6.94 -20.58 9.79
C PHE A 127 6.43 -19.13 9.68
N ARG A 128 6.19 -18.43 10.81
CA ARG A 128 5.70 -17.04 10.78
C ARG A 128 6.69 -16.10 10.10
N VAL A 129 7.99 -16.28 10.36
CA VAL A 129 9.05 -15.48 9.74
C VAL A 129 9.12 -15.79 8.26
N MET A 130 9.12 -17.08 7.89
CA MET A 130 9.19 -17.54 6.49
C MET A 130 7.95 -17.12 5.69
N ALA A 131 6.75 -17.27 6.25
CA ALA A 131 5.52 -16.81 5.63
C ALA A 131 5.51 -15.28 5.43
N THR A 132 5.98 -14.51 6.43
CA THR A 132 6.12 -13.05 6.28
C THR A 132 7.13 -12.70 5.19
N ALA A 133 8.27 -13.38 5.12
CA ALA A 133 9.27 -13.15 4.08
C ALA A 133 8.70 -13.45 2.68
N SER A 134 8.01 -14.58 2.50
CA SER A 134 7.34 -14.94 1.23
C SER A 134 6.28 -13.91 0.84
N PHE A 135 5.48 -13.44 1.79
CA PHE A 135 4.49 -12.37 1.55
C PHE A 135 5.15 -11.05 1.13
N LEU A 136 6.25 -10.65 1.77
CA LEU A 136 7.00 -9.46 1.39
C LEU A 136 7.64 -9.61 0.01
N GLN A 137 8.15 -10.79 -0.35
CA GLN A 137 8.65 -11.09 -1.70
C GLN A 137 7.55 -10.94 -2.74
N ILE A 138 6.34 -11.50 -2.51
CA ILE A 138 5.17 -11.33 -3.39
C ILE A 138 4.86 -9.85 -3.56
N THR A 139 4.76 -9.11 -2.47
CA THR A 139 4.42 -7.68 -2.49
C THR A 139 5.45 -6.86 -3.26
N ALA A 140 6.75 -7.06 -2.98
CA ALA A 140 7.82 -6.36 -3.67
C ALA A 140 7.89 -6.72 -5.15
N TYR A 141 7.71 -7.99 -5.49
CA TYR A 141 7.72 -8.45 -6.89
C TYR A 141 6.57 -7.87 -7.70
N LEU A 142 5.33 -7.94 -7.18
CA LEU A 142 4.17 -7.32 -7.82
C LEU A 142 4.34 -5.82 -7.99
N SER A 143 4.90 -5.13 -6.99
CA SER A 143 5.20 -3.70 -7.05
C SER A 143 6.18 -3.37 -8.20
N ARG A 144 7.22 -4.17 -8.37
CA ARG A 144 8.18 -4.03 -9.50
C ARG A 144 7.51 -4.30 -10.85
N CYS A 145 6.65 -5.32 -10.95
CA CYS A 145 5.90 -5.62 -12.16
C CYS A 145 4.95 -4.46 -12.51
N TYR A 146 4.26 -3.91 -11.52
CA TYR A 146 3.38 -2.75 -11.71
C TYR A 146 4.16 -1.52 -12.20
N GLY A 147 5.35 -1.27 -11.68
CA GLY A 147 6.23 -0.19 -12.12
C GLY A 147 6.62 -0.26 -13.60
N ARG A 148 6.55 -1.44 -14.22
CA ARG A 148 6.80 -1.68 -15.66
C ARG A 148 5.55 -1.70 -16.51
N ALA A 149 4.36 -1.54 -15.90
CA ALA A 149 3.09 -1.60 -16.61
C ALA A 149 2.97 -0.51 -17.70
N LYS A 150 2.52 -0.90 -18.90
CA LYS A 150 2.40 0.00 -20.05
C LYS A 150 0.99 0.57 -20.24
N ASN A 151 0.01 0.06 -19.51
CA ASN A 151 -1.38 0.52 -19.61
C ASN A 151 -1.50 1.99 -19.18
N PRO A 152 -2.21 2.86 -19.90
CA PRO A 152 -2.38 4.27 -19.56
C PRO A 152 -2.95 4.52 -18.17
N ASP A 153 -3.94 3.73 -17.73
CA ASP A 153 -4.55 3.87 -16.39
C ASP A 153 -3.56 3.50 -15.28
N SER A 154 -2.80 2.41 -15.46
CA SER A 154 -1.72 2.03 -14.54
C SER A 154 -0.64 3.10 -14.46
N ARG A 155 -0.29 3.72 -15.59
CA ARG A 155 0.67 4.83 -15.63
C ARG A 155 0.19 6.06 -14.89
N ALA A 156 -1.11 6.38 -14.96
CA ALA A 156 -1.66 7.51 -14.21
C ALA A 156 -1.52 7.30 -12.69
N LEU A 157 -1.81 6.09 -12.19
CA LEU A 157 -1.61 5.75 -10.78
C LEU A 157 -0.12 5.69 -10.41
N LEU A 158 0.73 5.16 -11.30
CA LEU A 158 2.16 5.07 -11.08
C LEU A 158 2.79 6.45 -10.86
N ARG A 159 2.39 7.47 -11.64
CA ARG A 159 2.85 8.85 -11.47
C ARG A 159 2.49 9.43 -10.08
N ILE A 160 1.30 9.15 -9.58
CA ILE A 160 0.92 9.54 -8.22
C ILE A 160 1.73 8.72 -7.21
N GLY A 161 1.95 7.43 -7.47
CA GLY A 161 2.81 6.57 -6.67
C GLY A 161 4.26 7.08 -6.59
N GLU A 162 4.81 7.61 -7.70
CA GLU A 162 6.14 8.25 -7.74
C GLU A 162 6.21 9.47 -6.80
N ALA A 163 5.18 10.32 -6.80
CA ALA A 163 5.12 11.44 -5.87
C ALA A 163 4.98 11.00 -4.41
N ILE A 164 4.24 9.92 -4.12
CA ILE A 164 4.15 9.35 -2.76
C ILE A 164 5.49 8.75 -2.34
N SER A 165 6.13 7.97 -3.21
CA SER A 165 7.48 7.42 -2.95
C SER A 165 8.51 8.52 -2.67
N HIS A 166 8.42 9.64 -3.39
CA HIS A 166 9.28 10.79 -3.12
C HIS A 166 9.01 11.39 -1.73
N LEU A 167 7.74 11.54 -1.33
CA LEU A 167 7.37 11.98 0.02
C LEU A 167 7.92 11.04 1.10
N GLU A 168 7.81 9.72 0.90
CA GLU A 168 8.30 8.70 1.83
C GLU A 168 9.83 8.63 1.93
N SER A 169 10.53 8.98 0.84
CA SER A 169 11.99 8.94 0.79
C SER A 169 12.66 10.22 1.29
N HIS A 170 11.95 11.36 1.25
CA HIS A 170 12.47 12.69 1.56
C HIS A 170 11.60 13.40 2.60
N TYR A 171 10.94 12.62 3.48
CA TYR A 171 9.99 13.18 4.46
C TYR A 171 10.62 14.20 5.41
N ASP A 172 11.91 14.11 5.68
CA ASP A 172 12.70 14.99 6.55
C ASP A 172 13.14 16.30 5.88
N GLU A 173 13.01 16.38 4.55
CA GLU A 173 13.36 17.54 3.76
C GLU A 173 12.20 18.53 3.58
N ASP A 174 12.50 19.72 3.07
CA ASP A 174 11.49 20.68 2.62
C ASP A 174 10.82 20.18 1.33
N ILE A 175 9.56 19.83 1.42
CA ILE A 175 8.78 19.34 0.27
C ILE A 175 8.02 20.49 -0.39
N ASP A 176 8.29 20.70 -1.68
CA ASP A 176 7.52 21.60 -2.52
C ASP A 176 6.42 20.86 -3.29
N LEU A 177 5.19 21.36 -3.18
CA LEU A 177 4.04 20.83 -3.92
C LEU A 177 4.16 20.98 -5.44
N VAL A 178 4.92 21.97 -5.93
CA VAL A 178 5.18 22.12 -7.37
C VAL A 178 6.05 20.96 -7.84
N ARG A 179 7.15 20.69 -7.12
CA ARG A 179 8.03 19.55 -7.43
C ARG A 179 7.28 18.19 -7.40
N LEU A 180 6.38 17.98 -6.44
CA LEU A 180 5.57 16.77 -6.41
C LEU A 180 4.62 16.67 -7.61
N ALA A 181 4.02 17.78 -8.02
CA ALA A 181 3.16 17.82 -9.20
C ALA A 181 3.96 17.56 -10.49
N ASP A 182 5.19 18.07 -10.59
CA ASP A 182 6.10 17.80 -11.72
C ASP A 182 6.49 16.32 -11.78
N ILE A 183 6.82 15.69 -10.65
CA ILE A 183 7.06 14.24 -10.55
C ILE A 183 5.86 13.46 -11.06
N ALA A 184 4.65 13.86 -10.66
CA ALA A 184 3.41 13.24 -11.11
C ALA A 184 3.02 13.61 -12.55
N HIS A 185 3.79 14.47 -13.24
CA HIS A 185 3.48 15.03 -14.55
C HIS A 185 2.07 15.67 -14.61
N MET A 186 1.73 16.44 -13.60
CA MET A 186 0.43 17.10 -13.44
C MET A 186 0.59 18.57 -13.09
N SER A 187 -0.44 19.39 -13.38
CA SER A 187 -0.51 20.70 -12.75
C SER A 187 -0.72 20.56 -11.24
N LYS A 188 -0.18 21.51 -10.45
CA LYS A 188 -0.33 21.51 -8.98
C LYS A 188 -1.77 21.29 -8.53
N ARG A 189 -2.74 21.95 -9.17
CA ARG A 189 -4.17 21.83 -8.85
C ARG A 189 -4.69 20.42 -9.14
N SER A 190 -4.33 19.84 -10.28
CA SER A 190 -4.73 18.49 -10.66
C SER A 190 -4.10 17.44 -9.74
N PHE A 191 -2.83 17.61 -9.39
CA PHE A 191 -2.12 16.73 -8.47
C PHE A 191 -2.78 16.72 -7.08
N ILE A 192 -3.01 17.89 -6.46
CA ILE A 192 -3.64 17.95 -5.14
C ILE A 192 -5.00 17.27 -5.15
N ARG A 193 -5.84 17.51 -6.18
CA ARG A 193 -7.16 16.90 -6.31
C ARG A 193 -7.06 15.37 -6.48
N ALA A 194 -6.17 14.89 -7.35
CA ALA A 194 -5.96 13.47 -7.60
C ALA A 194 -5.43 12.76 -6.34
N PHE A 195 -4.44 13.37 -5.66
CA PHE A 195 -3.88 12.86 -4.42
C PHE A 195 -4.94 12.78 -3.32
N GLN A 196 -5.71 13.86 -3.09
CA GLN A 196 -6.81 13.85 -2.11
C GLN A 196 -7.89 12.82 -2.43
N SER A 197 -8.22 12.68 -3.72
CA SER A 197 -9.18 11.65 -4.15
C SER A 197 -8.68 10.25 -3.87
N ALA A 198 -7.39 9.99 -4.04
CA ALA A 198 -6.78 8.68 -3.85
C ALA A 198 -6.52 8.35 -2.38
N MET A 199 -5.88 9.28 -1.67
CA MET A 199 -5.37 9.07 -0.31
C MET A 199 -6.34 9.51 0.80
N GLY A 200 -7.41 10.25 0.45
CA GLY A 200 -8.32 10.83 1.43
C GLY A 200 -7.79 12.10 2.13
N ASN A 201 -6.51 12.39 2.00
CA ASN A 201 -5.79 13.50 2.66
C ASN A 201 -5.05 14.36 1.64
N SER A 202 -4.72 15.60 2.01
CA SER A 202 -3.82 16.42 1.20
C SER A 202 -2.37 15.89 1.26
N PRO A 203 -1.52 16.19 0.24
CA PRO A 203 -0.11 15.80 0.27
C PRO A 203 0.65 16.28 1.52
N ILE A 204 0.35 17.49 1.99
CA ILE A 204 0.97 18.04 3.21
C ILE A 204 0.49 17.32 4.47
N ALA A 205 -0.81 16.99 4.56
CA ALA A 205 -1.33 16.21 5.70
C ALA A 205 -0.72 14.80 5.71
N TYR A 206 -0.53 14.19 4.56
CA TYR A 206 0.17 12.92 4.41
C TYR A 206 1.63 13.01 4.90
N LEU A 207 2.37 14.04 4.44
CA LEU A 207 3.76 14.29 4.88
C LEU A 207 3.85 14.44 6.41
N ILE A 208 2.95 15.22 7.01
CA ILE A 208 2.91 15.40 8.47
C ILE A 208 2.68 14.05 9.15
N GLN A 209 1.76 13.23 8.64
CA GLN A 209 1.49 11.90 9.20
C GLN A 209 2.72 10.99 9.11
N THR A 210 3.40 10.96 7.96
CA THR A 210 4.65 10.20 7.77
C THR A 210 5.70 10.64 8.78
N ARG A 211 5.93 11.95 8.93
CA ARG A 211 6.87 12.50 9.93
C ARG A 211 6.53 12.10 11.36
N LEU A 212 5.24 12.13 11.71
CA LEU A 212 4.79 11.74 13.06
C LEU A 212 5.00 10.25 13.32
N ASN A 213 4.75 9.39 12.33
CA ASN A 213 5.00 7.95 12.45
C ASN A 213 6.52 7.66 12.63
N ARG A 214 7.38 8.30 11.85
CA ARG A 214 8.85 8.20 11.98
C ARG A 214 9.34 8.74 13.33
N ALA A 215 8.73 9.82 13.81
CA ALA A 215 9.03 10.33 15.15
C ALA A 215 8.63 9.34 16.25
N ALA A 216 7.46 8.73 16.16
CA ALA A 216 7.00 7.70 17.09
C ALA A 216 7.97 6.51 17.15
N GLU A 217 8.47 6.08 16.00
CA GLU A 217 9.49 5.03 15.91
C GLU A 217 10.82 5.47 16.57
N ALA A 218 11.33 6.64 16.21
CA ALA A 218 12.55 7.19 16.81
C ALA A 218 12.44 7.36 18.34
N LEU A 219 11.26 7.76 18.85
CA LEU A 219 10.99 7.88 20.27
C LEU A 219 11.03 6.55 21.02
N ARG A 220 10.67 5.44 20.36
CA ARG A 220 10.77 4.08 20.95
C ARG A 220 12.19 3.55 20.96
N GLN A 221 12.96 3.87 19.91
CA GLN A 221 14.27 3.24 19.66
C GLN A 221 15.47 4.06 20.16
N SER A 222 15.29 5.34 20.51
CA SER A 222 16.42 6.22 20.84
C SER A 222 16.19 7.06 22.09
N ASN A 223 17.33 7.56 22.65
CA ASN A 223 17.36 8.51 23.78
C ASN A 223 17.46 9.98 23.35
N GLN A 224 17.38 10.26 22.04
CA GLN A 224 17.43 11.64 21.53
C GLN A 224 16.38 12.49 22.24
N ASN A 225 16.66 13.76 22.50
CA ASN A 225 15.66 14.62 23.12
C ASN A 225 14.47 14.87 22.14
N ILE A 226 13.35 15.31 22.64
CA ILE A 226 12.11 15.48 21.85
C ILE A 226 12.31 16.48 20.71
N THR A 227 13.08 17.55 20.98
CA THR A 227 13.37 18.60 19.99
C THR A 227 14.27 18.08 18.86
N GLU A 228 15.29 17.28 19.19
CA GLU A 228 16.15 16.62 18.21
C GLU A 228 15.34 15.68 17.31
N VAL A 229 14.46 14.85 17.90
CA VAL A 229 13.58 13.98 17.12
C VAL A 229 12.68 14.80 16.18
N ALA A 230 12.11 15.91 16.66
CA ALA A 230 11.26 16.77 15.85
C ALA A 230 12.00 17.31 14.61
N PHE A 231 13.21 17.82 14.80
CA PHE A 231 14.03 18.37 13.68
C PHE A 231 14.50 17.26 12.75
N LYS A 232 14.93 16.12 13.27
CA LYS A 232 15.38 14.96 12.50
C LYS A 232 14.31 14.43 11.53
N VAL A 233 13.04 14.50 11.92
CA VAL A 233 11.94 14.06 11.06
C VAL A 233 11.34 15.20 10.20
N GLY A 234 12.01 16.35 10.13
CA GLY A 234 11.69 17.44 9.22
C GLY A 234 10.71 18.50 9.74
N PHE A 235 10.38 18.53 11.04
CA PHE A 235 9.67 19.67 11.61
C PHE A 235 10.63 20.86 11.85
N LYS A 236 10.17 22.05 11.54
CA LYS A 236 10.95 23.30 11.77
C LYS A 236 10.68 23.94 13.14
N ASP A 237 9.64 23.48 13.83
CA ASP A 237 9.20 23.98 15.13
C ASP A 237 8.79 22.82 16.02
N SER A 238 9.46 22.70 17.18
CA SER A 238 9.22 21.62 18.15
C SER A 238 7.89 21.76 18.89
N ASN A 239 7.36 22.98 19.02
CA ASN A 239 6.04 23.21 19.63
C ASN A 239 4.94 22.77 18.65
N TYR A 240 5.10 23.12 17.38
CA TYR A 240 4.19 22.64 16.32
C TYR A 240 4.21 21.12 16.23
N PHE A 241 5.40 20.51 16.24
CA PHE A 241 5.56 19.05 16.32
C PHE A 241 4.79 18.47 17.50
N THR A 242 5.01 18.98 18.73
CA THR A 242 4.38 18.47 19.94
C THR A 242 2.86 18.54 19.86
N ARG A 243 2.30 19.63 19.32
CA ARG A 243 0.85 19.77 19.10
C ARG A 243 0.33 18.74 18.11
N GLN A 244 1.00 18.57 16.94
CA GLN A 244 0.59 17.59 15.92
C GLN A 244 0.71 16.16 16.43
N PHE A 245 1.80 15.84 17.16
CA PHE A 245 2.02 14.53 17.74
C PHE A 245 0.92 14.20 18.77
N THR A 246 0.64 15.12 19.69
CA THR A 246 -0.41 14.93 20.70
C THR A 246 -1.79 14.79 20.08
N LYS A 247 -2.08 15.56 19.02
CA LYS A 247 -3.33 15.42 18.27
C LYS A 247 -3.47 14.04 17.61
N ASN A 248 -2.37 13.49 17.10
CA ASN A 248 -2.38 12.22 16.36
C ASN A 248 -2.39 10.99 17.28
N PHE A 249 -1.60 11.00 18.35
CA PHE A 249 -1.41 9.86 19.25
C PHE A 249 -2.17 9.97 20.58
N ALA A 250 -2.93 11.04 20.78
CA ALA A 250 -3.65 11.36 22.03
C ALA A 250 -2.79 11.52 23.28
N VAL A 251 -1.47 11.42 23.16
CA VAL A 251 -0.49 11.59 24.24
C VAL A 251 0.70 12.43 23.80
N SER A 252 1.36 13.13 24.74
CA SER A 252 2.55 13.92 24.41
C SER A 252 3.72 13.02 23.99
N PRO A 253 4.69 13.51 23.17
CA PRO A 253 5.87 12.74 22.76
C PRO A 253 6.65 12.15 23.96
N ARG A 254 6.75 12.90 25.07
CA ARG A 254 7.41 12.45 26.29
C ARG A 254 6.66 11.30 26.97
N LEU A 255 5.33 11.38 27.03
CA LEU A 255 4.48 10.33 27.60
C LEU A 255 4.50 9.09 26.71
N TYR A 256 4.41 9.28 25.38
CA TYR A 256 4.50 8.21 24.39
C TYR A 256 5.80 7.40 24.56
N ARG A 257 6.97 8.07 24.66
CA ARG A 257 8.25 7.43 24.91
C ARG A 257 8.21 6.58 26.15
N ARG A 258 7.71 7.14 27.27
CA ARG A 258 7.65 6.42 28.56
C ARG A 258 6.78 5.16 28.50
N GLN A 259 5.70 5.19 27.71
CA GLN A 259 4.76 4.07 27.60
C GLN A 259 5.23 2.96 26.65
N HIS A 260 6.04 3.31 25.64
CA HIS A 260 6.36 2.40 24.54
C HIS A 260 7.87 2.10 24.42
N ARG A 261 8.67 2.55 25.37
CA ARG A 261 10.10 2.22 25.42
C ARG A 261 10.23 0.78 25.87
N CYS A 262 10.84 -0.06 25.03
CA CYS A 262 11.37 -1.35 25.47
C CYS A 262 12.56 -1.07 26.39
N GLU A 263 12.52 -1.55 27.62
CA GLU A 263 13.64 -1.54 28.55
C GLU A 263 14.77 -2.45 28.03
#